data_8df5b66997b0baa9e0922b311ed39faa
#
_entry.id   8df5b66997b0baa9e0922b311ed39faa
#
_cell.length_a   1.000
_cell.length_b   1.000
_cell.length_c   1.000
_cell.angle_alpha   90.00
_cell.angle_beta   90.00
_cell.angle_gamma   90.00
#
_symmetry.space_group_name_H-M   'P 1'
#
loop_
_entity.id
_entity.type
_entity.pdbx_description
1 polymer ?
#
loop_
_entity_poly.entity_id
_entity_poly.type
_entity_poly.pdbx_seq_one_letter_code
_entity_poly.pdbx_strand_id
1 'polypeptide(L)'
;IGLLIQDNAYEQDIRELLMSFYPGEIYAHEVKDGVAFYVESRLRDGEVRLLMWDGGTDVPAAGGSFAAGRGEAPAGDETGSRPELQPPAPGFTLTVDDSAMADLSDHLGTKNVIKQMFYKMLCTRTGKTLPWGSLTGIRPTKIALTRLEEGWSEEEIRRYMKEMYLASDEKVNLSVEIAAREKRVLEPLDYERGYSLYVGIPFCPTTCLYCSFTSYPIGKWKGRTGLYLDALFHELEYTARKMEGRPLDTGYFGGGT
;
A
#
# COMPACT_ATOMS: atom_id res chain seq x y z
N ILE A 1 -5.44 -10.42 15.26
CA ILE A 1 -4.14 -9.73 15.33
C ILE A 1 -4.38 -8.34 15.89
N GLY A 2 -3.61 -7.92 16.90
CA GLY A 2 -3.68 -6.57 17.45
C GLY A 2 -2.61 -5.65 16.85
N LEU A 3 -2.99 -4.40 16.55
CA LEU A 3 -2.11 -3.35 16.03
C LEU A 3 -2.04 -2.20 17.02
N LEU A 4 -0.87 -1.98 17.61
CA LEU A 4 -0.60 -0.90 18.55
C LEU A 4 0.42 0.06 17.91
N ILE A 5 -0.04 0.79 16.93
CA ILE A 5 0.81 1.65 16.09
C ILE A 5 0.78 3.07 16.64
N GLN A 6 1.92 3.57 17.09
CA GLN A 6 2.04 4.90 17.69
C GLN A 6 1.69 6.02 16.70
N ASP A 7 2.12 5.89 15.44
CA ASP A 7 1.80 6.86 14.39
C ASP A 7 0.89 6.24 13.34
N ASN A 8 -0.36 6.67 13.32
CA ASN A 8 -1.39 6.20 12.41
C ASN A 8 -1.04 6.41 10.92
N ALA A 9 -0.08 7.29 10.61
CA ALA A 9 0.37 7.51 9.23
C ALA A 9 0.96 6.24 8.59
N TYR A 10 1.50 5.33 9.39
CA TYR A 10 2.10 4.07 8.94
C TYR A 10 1.21 2.83 9.11
N GLU A 11 0.07 2.96 9.78
CA GLU A 11 -0.81 1.83 10.12
C GLU A 11 -1.28 1.07 8.88
N GLN A 12 -1.74 1.80 7.86
CA GLN A 12 -2.24 1.19 6.63
C GLN A 12 -1.18 0.31 5.96
N ASP A 13 0.06 0.78 5.89
CA ASP A 13 1.18 0.05 5.29
C ASP A 13 1.53 -1.23 6.05
N ILE A 14 1.52 -1.18 7.39
CA ILE A 14 1.75 -2.33 8.26
C ILE A 14 0.61 -3.33 8.11
N ARG A 15 -0.63 -2.87 8.10
CA ARG A 15 -1.81 -3.69 7.94
C ARG A 15 -1.84 -4.42 6.60
N GLU A 16 -1.55 -3.74 5.49
CA GLU A 16 -1.48 -4.35 4.16
C GLU A 16 -0.42 -5.46 4.11
N LEU A 17 0.72 -5.23 4.74
CA LEU A 17 1.77 -6.23 4.80
C LEU A 17 1.34 -7.44 5.65
N LEU A 18 0.72 -7.22 6.81
CA LEU A 18 0.12 -8.29 7.62
C LEU A 18 -0.92 -9.10 6.85
N MET A 19 -1.81 -8.45 6.13
CA MET A 19 -2.83 -9.12 5.30
C MET A 19 -2.22 -10.03 4.24
N SER A 20 -1.00 -9.72 3.77
CA SER A 20 -0.28 -10.56 2.81
C SER A 20 0.26 -11.85 3.44
N PHE A 21 0.55 -11.86 4.73
CA PHE A 21 0.98 -13.06 5.49
C PHE A 21 -0.19 -13.80 6.13
N TYR A 22 -1.22 -13.07 6.56
CA TYR A 22 -2.39 -13.58 7.29
C TYR A 22 -3.69 -13.12 6.60
N PRO A 23 -4.00 -13.66 5.41
CA PRO A 23 -5.20 -13.28 4.67
C PRO A 23 -6.46 -13.73 5.41
N GLY A 24 -7.44 -12.83 5.51
CA GLY A 24 -8.74 -13.10 6.13
C GLY A 24 -8.78 -12.91 7.65
N GLU A 25 -7.67 -12.56 8.29
CA GLU A 25 -7.63 -12.27 9.72
C GLU A 25 -8.30 -10.93 10.07
N ILE A 26 -8.84 -10.86 11.30
CA ILE A 26 -9.42 -9.63 11.84
C ILE A 26 -8.34 -8.86 12.61
N TYR A 27 -8.31 -7.55 12.40
CA TYR A 27 -7.34 -6.66 13.03
C TYR A 27 -8.04 -5.79 14.09
N ALA A 28 -7.46 -5.74 15.28
CA ALA A 28 -7.91 -4.90 16.38
C ALA A 28 -6.90 -3.78 16.66
N HIS A 29 -7.38 -2.56 16.84
CA HIS A 29 -6.57 -1.37 17.12
C HIS A 29 -6.45 -1.04 18.60
N GLU A 30 -6.99 -1.90 19.43
CA GLU A 30 -6.99 -1.80 20.90
C GLU A 30 -6.75 -3.17 21.51
N VAL A 31 -6.39 -3.19 22.78
CA VAL A 31 -6.25 -4.44 23.52
C VAL A 31 -7.63 -5.10 23.65
N LYS A 32 -7.75 -6.33 23.18
CA LYS A 32 -9.00 -7.05 23.03
C LYS A 32 -8.82 -8.54 23.31
N ASP A 33 -9.89 -9.18 23.79
CA ASP A 33 -9.90 -10.63 23.98
C ASP A 33 -9.81 -11.39 22.65
N GLY A 34 -9.20 -12.56 22.69
CA GLY A 34 -9.09 -13.44 21.52
C GLY A 34 -8.04 -13.01 20.49
N VAL A 35 -7.18 -12.06 20.81
CA VAL A 35 -6.05 -11.67 19.98
C VAL A 35 -4.91 -12.66 20.17
N ALA A 36 -4.42 -13.26 19.07
CA ALA A 36 -3.34 -14.24 19.13
C ALA A 36 -1.97 -13.58 19.39
N PHE A 37 -1.73 -12.42 18.79
CA PHE A 37 -0.52 -11.63 19.01
C PHE A 37 -0.75 -10.15 18.72
N TYR A 38 0.05 -9.30 19.35
CA TYR A 38 0.10 -7.86 19.07
C TYR A 38 1.38 -7.48 18.35
N VAL A 39 1.26 -6.51 17.46
CA VAL A 39 2.38 -5.79 16.87
C VAL A 39 2.32 -4.35 17.33
N GLU A 40 3.43 -3.87 17.83
CA GLU A 40 3.57 -2.50 18.34
C GLU A 40 4.70 -1.80 17.59
N SER A 41 4.48 -0.56 17.16
CA SER A 41 5.55 0.31 16.66
C SER A 41 5.68 1.55 17.52
N ARG A 42 6.93 1.92 17.81
CA ARG A 42 7.30 3.15 18.52
C ARG A 42 8.29 3.94 17.70
N LEU A 43 8.08 5.24 17.62
CA LEU A 43 8.96 6.19 16.92
C LEU A 43 9.43 7.25 17.93
N ARG A 44 10.74 7.31 18.16
CA ARG A 44 11.32 8.27 19.09
C ARG A 44 12.77 8.56 18.75
N ASP A 45 13.16 9.84 18.79
CA ASP A 45 14.54 10.29 18.69
C ASP A 45 15.32 9.74 17.48
N GLY A 46 14.63 9.60 16.32
CA GLY A 46 15.23 9.02 15.12
C GLY A 46 15.29 7.49 15.12
N GLU A 47 14.74 6.83 16.12
CA GLU A 47 14.64 5.36 16.19
C GLU A 47 13.22 4.89 15.86
N VAL A 48 13.13 3.89 15.00
CA VAL A 48 11.93 3.06 14.79
C VAL A 48 12.13 1.79 15.58
N ARG A 49 11.22 1.45 16.49
CA ARG A 49 11.23 0.21 17.25
C ARG A 49 9.97 -0.59 16.96
N LEU A 50 10.14 -1.85 16.62
CA LEU A 50 9.05 -2.80 16.39
C LEU A 50 9.08 -3.90 17.43
N LEU A 51 7.93 -4.14 18.05
CA LEU A 51 7.74 -5.15 19.07
C LEU A 51 6.66 -6.14 18.63
N MET A 52 6.86 -7.40 18.94
CA MET A 52 5.82 -8.43 18.80
C MET A 52 5.57 -9.12 20.15
N TRP A 53 4.32 -9.20 20.52
CA TRP A 53 3.87 -9.80 21.77
C TRP A 53 2.98 -10.99 21.45
N ASP A 54 3.38 -12.19 21.85
CA ASP A 54 2.58 -13.40 21.68
C ASP A 54 1.77 -13.70 22.93
N GLY A 55 0.47 -13.95 22.77
CA GLY A 55 -0.43 -14.42 23.80
C GLY A 55 -0.31 -15.92 23.99
N GLY A 56 -0.14 -16.38 25.25
CA GLY A 56 -0.29 -17.78 25.57
C GLY A 56 -1.74 -18.25 25.33
N THR A 57 -1.92 -19.52 25.03
CA THR A 57 -3.22 -20.14 24.72
C THR A 57 -4.25 -20.11 25.86
N ASP A 58 -3.90 -19.62 27.06
CA ASP A 58 -4.71 -19.60 28.25
C ASP A 58 -4.80 -18.20 28.90
N VAL A 59 -5.12 -17.15 28.14
CA VAL A 59 -5.33 -15.81 28.72
C VAL A 59 -6.79 -15.62 29.07
N PRO A 60 -7.16 -15.52 30.37
CA PRO A 60 -8.49 -15.10 30.75
C PRO A 60 -8.72 -13.63 30.37
N ALA A 61 -9.94 -13.32 29.90
CA ALA A 61 -10.37 -11.98 29.53
C ALA A 61 -10.06 -10.96 30.65
N ALA A 62 -9.06 -10.11 30.43
CA ALA A 62 -8.77 -8.99 31.29
C ALA A 62 -9.27 -7.71 30.62
N GLY A 63 -10.45 -7.24 31.05
CA GLY A 63 -11.00 -5.94 30.64
C GLY A 63 -10.11 -4.81 31.14
N GLY A 64 -9.19 -4.35 30.30
CA GLY A 64 -8.40 -3.16 30.50
C GLY A 64 -8.49 -2.30 29.24
N SER A 65 -9.25 -1.19 29.30
CA SER A 65 -9.22 -0.19 28.25
C SER A 65 -7.86 0.51 28.27
N PHE A 66 -7.03 0.21 27.31
CA PHE A 66 -5.91 1.07 26.97
C PHE A 66 -6.53 2.27 26.22
N ALA A 67 -6.76 3.35 26.96
CA ALA A 67 -7.09 4.61 26.32
C ALA A 67 -5.95 4.92 25.36
N ALA A 68 -6.24 5.11 24.08
CA ALA A 68 -5.41 5.85 23.15
C ALA A 68 -5.35 7.29 23.69
N GLY A 69 -4.66 7.45 24.81
CA GLY A 69 -4.33 8.76 25.34
C GLY A 69 -3.42 9.41 24.33
N ARG A 70 -3.83 10.55 23.82
CA ARG A 70 -2.89 11.60 23.49
C ARG A 70 -2.18 11.95 24.80
N GLY A 71 -1.32 11.02 25.26
CA GLY A 71 -0.47 11.20 26.42
C GLY A 71 0.71 12.00 25.96
N GLU A 72 0.86 13.20 26.50
CA GLU A 72 2.15 13.84 26.61
C GLU A 72 3.14 12.78 27.09
N ALA A 73 4.25 12.62 26.36
CA ALA A 73 5.29 11.69 26.71
C ALA A 73 5.72 12.00 28.16
N PRO A 74 5.79 11.01 29.05
CA PRO A 74 6.36 11.24 30.37
C PRO A 74 7.79 11.75 30.18
N ALA A 75 8.10 12.88 30.82
CA ALA A 75 9.44 13.43 30.83
C ALA A 75 10.39 12.31 31.26
N GLY A 76 11.31 11.94 30.37
CA GLY A 76 12.32 10.93 30.67
C GLY A 76 13.11 11.37 31.87
N ASP A 77 13.42 10.43 32.76
CA ASP A 77 14.37 10.67 33.81
C ASP A 77 15.76 10.86 33.19
N GLU A 78 16.58 11.64 33.79
CA GLU A 78 17.94 12.00 33.31
C GLU A 78 18.92 10.80 33.37
N THR A 79 18.48 9.59 33.64
CA THR A 79 19.32 8.41 33.87
C THR A 79 19.60 7.55 32.63
N GLY A 80 18.99 7.89 31.48
CA GLY A 80 19.28 7.21 30.21
C GLY A 80 18.88 5.74 30.13
N SER A 81 18.13 5.24 31.12
CA SER A 81 17.59 3.88 31.09
C SER A 81 16.44 3.79 30.09
N ARG A 82 16.48 2.80 29.18
CA ARG A 82 15.35 2.51 28.31
C ARG A 82 14.12 2.19 29.18
N PRO A 83 12.94 2.78 28.89
CA PRO A 83 11.73 2.47 29.66
C PRO A 83 11.45 0.97 29.60
N GLU A 84 11.11 0.38 30.74
CA GLU A 84 10.79 -1.03 30.86
C GLU A 84 9.60 -1.36 29.93
N LEU A 85 9.77 -2.37 29.09
CA LEU A 85 8.73 -2.80 28.17
C LEU A 85 7.66 -3.58 28.94
N GLN A 86 6.43 -3.09 28.90
CA GLN A 86 5.30 -3.77 29.52
C GLN A 86 4.42 -4.41 28.44
N PRO A 87 3.96 -5.66 28.65
CA PRO A 87 3.04 -6.31 27.73
C PRO A 87 1.72 -5.53 27.61
N PRO A 88 1.08 -5.55 26.42
CA PRO A 88 -0.20 -4.87 26.20
C PRO A 88 -1.33 -5.43 27.04
N ALA A 89 -1.25 -6.72 27.42
CA ALA A 89 -2.18 -7.38 28.32
C ALA A 89 -1.47 -8.47 29.13
N PRO A 90 -2.06 -8.90 30.27
CA PRO A 90 -1.54 -10.04 31.01
C PRO A 90 -1.44 -11.29 30.15
N GLY A 91 -0.37 -12.07 30.33
CA GLY A 91 -0.14 -13.32 29.60
C GLY A 91 0.52 -13.15 28.22
N PHE A 92 0.75 -11.91 27.74
CA PHE A 92 1.54 -11.69 26.53
C PHE A 92 3.03 -11.64 26.86
N THR A 93 3.82 -12.29 26.01
CA THR A 93 5.28 -12.33 26.12
C THR A 93 5.91 -11.65 24.93
N LEU A 94 6.92 -10.83 25.16
CA LEU A 94 7.71 -10.21 24.10
C LEU A 94 8.53 -11.28 23.35
N THR A 95 8.25 -11.46 22.08
CA THR A 95 8.93 -12.45 21.23
C THR A 95 9.84 -11.81 20.19
N VAL A 96 9.60 -10.55 19.84
CA VAL A 96 10.48 -9.77 18.96
C VAL A 96 10.60 -8.36 19.51
N ASP A 97 11.84 -7.87 19.55
CA ASP A 97 12.21 -6.49 19.86
C ASP A 97 13.32 -6.11 18.88
N ASP A 98 12.98 -5.35 17.86
CA ASP A 98 13.91 -4.92 16.81
C ASP A 98 13.85 -3.40 16.65
N SER A 99 14.98 -2.77 16.34
CA SER A 99 15.04 -1.34 16.13
C SER A 99 15.97 -0.94 15.00
N ALA A 100 15.66 0.16 14.33
CA ALA A 100 16.48 0.76 13.28
C ALA A 100 16.41 2.28 13.35
N MET A 101 17.52 2.92 12.94
CA MET A 101 17.55 4.37 12.79
C MET A 101 16.85 4.79 11.51
N ALA A 102 16.06 5.87 11.59
CA ALA A 102 15.39 6.49 10.46
C ALA A 102 15.35 8.01 10.65
N ASP A 103 15.37 8.73 9.54
CA ASP A 103 15.06 10.15 9.55
C ASP A 103 13.55 10.33 9.59
N LEU A 104 13.01 10.57 10.79
CA LEU A 104 11.56 10.71 11.00
C LEU A 104 10.97 11.94 10.26
N SER A 105 11.78 12.85 9.74
CA SER A 105 11.33 13.93 8.87
C SER A 105 11.11 13.47 7.42
N ASP A 106 11.80 12.40 6.99
CA ASP A 106 11.55 11.70 5.73
C ASP A 106 10.48 10.61 5.92
N HIS A 107 9.23 10.98 5.69
CA HIS A 107 8.10 10.06 5.82
C HIS A 107 8.24 8.81 4.93
N LEU A 108 8.74 8.96 3.70
CA LEU A 108 8.89 7.83 2.78
C LEU A 108 10.03 6.90 3.19
N GLY A 109 11.16 7.45 3.60
CA GLY A 109 12.29 6.69 4.12
C GLY A 109 11.93 5.93 5.39
N THR A 110 11.31 6.60 6.35
CA THR A 110 10.81 5.99 7.60
C THR A 110 9.82 4.85 7.32
N LYS A 111 8.86 5.06 6.43
CA LYS A 111 7.92 4.03 5.98
C LYS A 111 8.63 2.79 5.43
N ASN A 112 9.64 2.97 4.59
CA ASN A 112 10.40 1.86 4.02
C ASN A 112 11.17 1.09 5.10
N VAL A 113 11.77 1.78 6.06
CA VAL A 113 12.44 1.16 7.22
C VAL A 113 11.44 0.31 8.01
N ILE A 114 10.29 0.86 8.38
CA ILE A 114 9.23 0.15 9.10
C ILE A 114 8.81 -1.11 8.33
N LYS A 115 8.52 -0.97 7.04
CA LYS A 115 8.07 -2.10 6.21
C LYS A 115 9.13 -3.19 6.06
N GLN A 116 10.40 -2.84 5.95
CA GLN A 116 11.48 -3.82 5.88
C GLN A 116 11.64 -4.60 7.19
N MET A 117 11.66 -3.89 8.32
CA MET A 117 11.76 -4.51 9.64
C MET A 117 10.58 -5.47 9.85
N PHE A 118 9.38 -4.98 9.56
CA PHE A 118 8.15 -5.73 9.72
C PHE A 118 8.10 -6.98 8.83
N TYR A 119 8.51 -6.84 7.57
CA TYR A 119 8.61 -7.96 6.63
C TYR A 119 9.57 -9.04 7.13
N LYS A 120 10.77 -8.66 7.57
CA LYS A 120 11.76 -9.60 8.12
C LYS A 120 11.22 -10.34 9.34
N MET A 121 10.57 -9.62 10.25
CA MET A 121 9.93 -10.17 11.44
C MET A 121 8.86 -11.21 11.07
N LEU A 122 7.99 -10.88 10.11
CA LEU A 122 6.94 -11.79 9.63
C LEU A 122 7.51 -13.01 8.90
N CYS A 123 8.56 -12.84 8.10
CA CYS A 123 9.26 -13.97 7.48
C CYS A 123 9.82 -14.94 8.52
N THR A 124 10.47 -14.41 9.56
CA THR A 124 11.01 -15.23 10.66
C THR A 124 9.91 -15.97 11.41
N ARG A 125 8.81 -15.28 11.72
CA ARG A 125 7.69 -15.88 12.45
C ARG A 125 6.95 -16.97 11.67
N THR A 126 6.74 -16.75 10.37
CA THR A 126 5.89 -17.61 9.54
C THR A 126 6.67 -18.65 8.73
N GLY A 127 7.98 -18.49 8.59
CA GLY A 127 8.80 -19.25 7.66
C GLY A 127 8.49 -18.98 6.18
N LYS A 128 7.68 -17.94 5.87
CA LYS A 128 7.26 -17.59 4.51
C LYS A 128 8.01 -16.37 4.00
N THR A 129 8.22 -16.31 2.69
CA THR A 129 8.68 -15.13 1.98
C THR A 129 7.67 -14.73 0.92
N LEU A 130 7.54 -13.44 0.65
CA LEU A 130 6.66 -12.94 -0.41
C LEU A 130 7.50 -12.57 -1.65
N PRO A 131 7.03 -12.90 -2.87
CA PRO A 131 7.79 -12.60 -4.08
C PRO A 131 8.09 -11.12 -4.30
N TRP A 132 7.20 -10.24 -3.85
CA TRP A 132 7.37 -8.78 -3.89
C TRP A 132 8.01 -8.18 -2.64
N GLY A 133 8.46 -9.01 -1.70
CA GLY A 133 9.05 -8.57 -0.43
C GLY A 133 8.10 -7.69 0.37
N SER A 134 8.55 -6.52 0.77
CA SER A 134 7.77 -5.55 1.53
C SER A 134 6.83 -4.67 0.68
N LEU A 135 6.82 -4.84 -0.66
CA LEU A 135 5.91 -4.08 -1.54
C LEU A 135 4.47 -4.58 -1.42
N THR A 136 3.55 -3.67 -1.13
CA THR A 136 2.11 -3.92 -1.05
C THR A 136 1.29 -3.16 -2.11
N GLY A 137 1.96 -2.35 -2.94
CA GLY A 137 1.30 -1.58 -4.00
C GLY A 137 0.84 -2.41 -5.20
N ILE A 138 -0.16 -1.91 -5.90
CA ILE A 138 -0.78 -2.60 -7.06
C ILE A 138 0.01 -2.47 -8.37
N ARG A 139 1.01 -1.59 -8.44
CA ARG A 139 1.81 -1.35 -9.65
C ARG A 139 3.31 -1.24 -9.31
N PRO A 140 3.97 -2.35 -8.92
CA PRO A 140 5.38 -2.33 -8.53
C PRO A 140 6.33 -1.95 -9.68
N THR A 141 5.95 -2.21 -10.94
CA THR A 141 6.73 -1.83 -12.14
C THR A 141 6.89 -0.33 -12.30
N LYS A 142 5.99 0.50 -11.72
CA LYS A 142 6.12 1.95 -11.73
C LYS A 142 7.41 2.43 -11.07
N ILE A 143 7.90 1.73 -10.06
CA ILE A 143 9.16 2.05 -9.39
C ILE A 143 10.32 1.95 -10.38
N ALA A 144 10.40 0.83 -11.11
CA ALA A 144 11.44 0.62 -12.10
C ALA A 144 11.32 1.63 -13.26
N LEU A 145 10.11 1.92 -13.74
CA LEU A 145 9.89 2.89 -14.81
C LEU A 145 10.36 4.29 -14.40
N THR A 146 9.96 4.77 -13.23
CA THR A 146 10.37 6.09 -12.73
C THR A 146 11.90 6.20 -12.64
N ARG A 147 12.58 5.16 -12.14
CA ARG A 147 14.05 5.15 -12.06
C ARG A 147 14.71 5.14 -13.44
N LEU A 148 14.14 4.42 -14.43
CA LEU A 148 14.61 4.48 -15.83
C LEU A 148 14.43 5.88 -16.44
N GLU A 149 13.34 6.57 -16.11
CA GLU A 149 13.09 7.94 -16.55
C GLU A 149 14.06 8.94 -15.90
N GLU A 150 14.45 8.71 -14.66
CA GLU A 150 15.51 9.45 -13.95
C GLU A 150 16.93 9.14 -14.46
N GLY A 151 17.09 8.21 -15.40
CA GLY A 151 18.37 7.86 -16.01
C GLY A 151 19.18 6.78 -15.29
N TRP A 152 18.58 6.05 -14.33
CA TRP A 152 19.26 4.94 -13.69
C TRP A 152 19.46 3.78 -14.67
N SER A 153 20.59 3.07 -14.52
CA SER A 153 20.81 1.81 -15.22
C SER A 153 19.89 0.70 -14.69
N GLU A 154 19.60 -0.28 -15.52
CA GLU A 154 18.82 -1.45 -15.09
C GLU A 154 19.44 -2.18 -13.90
N GLU A 155 20.79 -2.22 -13.82
CA GLU A 155 21.49 -2.87 -12.71
C GLU A 155 21.33 -2.10 -11.38
N GLU A 156 21.38 -0.78 -11.41
CA GLU A 156 21.12 0.06 -10.24
C GLU A 156 19.69 -0.13 -9.76
N ILE A 157 18.72 -0.24 -10.68
CA ILE A 157 17.32 -0.47 -10.33
C ILE A 157 17.13 -1.85 -9.72
N ARG A 158 17.77 -2.90 -10.29
CA ARG A 158 17.70 -4.26 -9.70
C ARG A 158 18.24 -4.27 -8.27
N ARG A 159 19.39 -3.67 -8.05
CA ARG A 159 19.98 -3.54 -6.72
C ARG A 159 19.06 -2.78 -5.76
N TYR A 160 18.58 -1.63 -6.17
CA TYR A 160 17.66 -0.80 -5.38
C TYR A 160 16.39 -1.55 -4.98
N MET A 161 15.74 -2.26 -5.90
CA MET A 161 14.52 -3.00 -5.60
C MET A 161 14.78 -4.17 -4.64
N LYS A 162 15.93 -4.83 -4.74
CA LYS A 162 16.32 -5.90 -3.81
C LYS A 162 16.63 -5.37 -2.42
N GLU A 163 17.40 -4.31 -2.32
CA GLU A 163 17.83 -3.72 -1.05
C GLU A 163 16.70 -2.98 -0.34
N MET A 164 15.92 -2.18 -1.10
CA MET A 164 14.87 -1.35 -0.52
C MET A 164 13.58 -2.12 -0.23
N TYR A 165 13.20 -3.05 -1.08
CA TYR A 165 11.91 -3.74 -0.96
C TYR A 165 12.02 -5.23 -0.67
N LEU A 166 13.21 -5.80 -0.64
CA LEU A 166 13.45 -7.22 -0.40
C LEU A 166 12.69 -8.14 -1.40
N ALA A 167 12.45 -7.62 -2.61
CA ALA A 167 11.78 -8.35 -3.67
C ALA A 167 12.67 -9.47 -4.24
N SER A 168 12.05 -10.57 -4.69
CA SER A 168 12.76 -11.70 -5.29
C SER A 168 13.41 -11.33 -6.62
N ASP A 169 14.48 -12.04 -7.00
CA ASP A 169 15.14 -11.83 -8.29
C ASP A 169 14.18 -11.96 -9.48
N GLU A 170 13.25 -12.91 -9.44
CA GLU A 170 12.22 -13.08 -10.46
C GLU A 170 11.37 -11.81 -10.64
N LYS A 171 10.87 -11.24 -9.55
CA LYS A 171 9.99 -10.07 -9.60
C LYS A 171 10.75 -8.79 -9.92
N VAL A 172 11.99 -8.67 -9.46
CA VAL A 172 12.88 -7.57 -9.81
C VAL A 172 13.16 -7.57 -11.32
N ASN A 173 13.58 -8.71 -11.87
CA ASN A 173 13.85 -8.84 -13.30
C ASN A 173 12.60 -8.56 -14.15
N LEU A 174 11.46 -9.12 -13.76
CA LEU A 174 10.18 -8.87 -14.40
C LEU A 174 9.83 -7.37 -14.40
N SER A 175 10.03 -6.68 -13.28
CA SER A 175 9.73 -5.24 -13.17
C SER A 175 10.59 -4.41 -14.09
N VAL A 176 11.89 -4.68 -14.15
CA VAL A 176 12.82 -3.95 -15.01
C VAL A 176 12.51 -4.21 -16.48
N GLU A 177 12.26 -5.47 -16.87
CA GLU A 177 11.91 -5.83 -18.23
C GLU A 177 10.62 -5.14 -18.70
N ILE A 178 9.57 -5.15 -17.86
CA ILE A 178 8.30 -4.47 -18.16
C ILE A 178 8.53 -2.98 -18.28
N ALA A 179 9.25 -2.36 -17.34
CA ALA A 179 9.52 -0.93 -17.36
C ALA A 179 10.29 -0.50 -18.60
N ALA A 180 11.29 -1.28 -19.04
CA ALA A 180 12.04 -1.02 -20.26
C ALA A 180 11.15 -1.13 -21.51
N ARG A 181 10.19 -2.06 -21.53
CA ARG A 181 9.19 -2.17 -22.60
C ARG A 181 8.20 -1.00 -22.57
N GLU A 182 7.67 -0.66 -21.40
CA GLU A 182 6.77 0.49 -21.23
C GLU A 182 7.44 1.76 -21.72
N LYS A 183 8.70 2.04 -21.33
CA LYS A 183 9.43 3.23 -21.75
C LYS A 183 9.50 3.34 -23.28
N ARG A 184 9.82 2.24 -23.97
CA ARG A 184 9.88 2.22 -25.45
C ARG A 184 8.52 2.45 -26.12
N VAL A 185 7.45 1.87 -25.55
CA VAL A 185 6.08 2.04 -26.08
C VAL A 185 5.58 3.47 -25.86
N LEU A 186 5.98 4.08 -24.77
CA LEU A 186 5.54 5.41 -24.36
C LEU A 186 6.42 6.53 -24.97
N GLU A 187 7.64 6.23 -25.44
CA GLU A 187 8.58 7.19 -26.01
C GLU A 187 7.98 8.09 -27.10
N PRO A 188 7.09 7.61 -28.02
CA PRO A 188 6.47 8.45 -29.01
C PRO A 188 5.40 9.41 -28.50
N LEU A 189 4.94 9.24 -27.25
CA LEU A 189 3.86 10.03 -26.67
C LEU A 189 4.37 11.34 -26.09
N ASP A 190 3.61 12.41 -26.31
CA ASP A 190 3.92 13.73 -25.78
C ASP A 190 3.17 13.98 -24.46
N TYR A 191 3.66 13.40 -23.38
CA TYR A 191 3.00 13.52 -22.04
C TYR A 191 2.84 14.96 -21.54
N GLU A 192 3.68 15.90 -21.97
CA GLU A 192 3.65 17.26 -21.49
C GLU A 192 2.58 18.08 -22.22
N ARG A 193 2.41 17.84 -23.52
CA ARG A 193 1.52 18.63 -24.37
C ARG A 193 0.29 17.87 -24.83
N GLY A 194 0.40 16.55 -24.95
CA GLY A 194 -0.67 15.70 -25.43
C GLY A 194 -1.73 15.38 -24.39
N TYR A 195 -2.74 14.65 -24.80
CA TYR A 195 -3.76 14.10 -23.90
C TYR A 195 -4.25 12.73 -24.37
N SER A 196 -4.80 12.00 -23.43
CA SER A 196 -5.47 10.70 -23.67
C SER A 196 -6.95 10.83 -23.44
N LEU A 197 -7.75 10.28 -24.35
CA LEU A 197 -9.23 10.30 -24.25
C LEU A 197 -9.73 8.90 -23.90
N TYR A 198 -10.47 8.82 -22.79
CA TYR A 198 -11.22 7.62 -22.41
C TYR A 198 -12.72 7.88 -22.60
N VAL A 199 -13.39 7.06 -23.40
CA VAL A 199 -14.84 7.06 -23.57
C VAL A 199 -15.42 5.84 -22.90
N GLY A 200 -16.12 6.04 -21.78
CA GLY A 200 -16.74 4.97 -21.01
C GLY A 200 -18.18 4.71 -21.42
N ILE A 201 -18.51 3.50 -21.89
CA ILE A 201 -19.87 3.10 -22.22
C ILE A 201 -20.45 2.34 -21.02
N PRO A 202 -21.46 2.91 -20.31
CA PRO A 202 -21.94 2.32 -19.05
C PRO A 202 -23.05 1.26 -19.23
N PHE A 203 -23.33 0.83 -20.44
CA PHE A 203 -24.45 -0.08 -20.72
C PHE A 203 -23.95 -1.50 -20.98
N CYS A 204 -24.49 -2.47 -20.22
CA CYS A 204 -24.19 -3.90 -20.36
C CYS A 204 -25.48 -4.71 -20.47
N PRO A 205 -25.46 -5.88 -21.09
CA PRO A 205 -26.62 -6.81 -21.07
C PRO A 205 -27.01 -7.19 -19.65
N THR A 206 -26.00 -7.49 -18.81
CA THR A 206 -26.11 -7.82 -17.39
C THR A 206 -24.91 -7.24 -16.63
N THR A 207 -25.03 -7.13 -15.31
CA THR A 207 -23.88 -6.77 -14.47
C THR A 207 -23.11 -8.03 -14.10
N CYS A 208 -21.81 -8.07 -14.45
CA CYS A 208 -20.94 -9.18 -14.07
C CYS A 208 -20.70 -9.18 -12.55
N LEU A 209 -20.61 -10.37 -11.94
CA LEU A 209 -20.45 -10.52 -10.49
C LEU A 209 -19.22 -9.77 -9.92
N TYR A 210 -18.17 -9.65 -10.72
CA TYR A 210 -16.89 -9.00 -10.36
C TYR A 210 -16.76 -7.56 -10.86
N CYS A 211 -17.83 -6.97 -11.44
CA CYS A 211 -17.75 -5.65 -12.06
C CYS A 211 -17.74 -4.56 -11.00
N SER A 212 -16.68 -3.75 -11.00
CA SER A 212 -16.54 -2.56 -10.16
C SER A 212 -16.85 -1.25 -10.91
N PHE A 213 -17.09 -1.32 -12.22
CA PHE A 213 -17.43 -0.15 -13.03
C PHE A 213 -18.92 0.21 -12.90
N THR A 214 -19.20 1.50 -13.15
CA THR A 214 -20.59 1.94 -13.32
C THR A 214 -21.21 1.19 -14.51
N SER A 215 -22.19 0.34 -14.25
CA SER A 215 -22.86 -0.45 -15.28
C SER A 215 -24.38 -0.44 -15.08
N TYR A 216 -25.10 -0.25 -16.19
CA TYR A 216 -26.55 -0.23 -16.22
C TYR A 216 -27.05 -1.29 -17.20
N PRO A 217 -28.04 -2.13 -16.82
CA PRO A 217 -28.65 -3.09 -17.74
C PRO A 217 -29.29 -2.36 -18.94
N ILE A 218 -28.78 -2.60 -20.15
CA ILE A 218 -29.23 -1.92 -21.37
C ILE A 218 -30.76 -2.07 -21.60
N GLY A 219 -31.35 -3.19 -21.18
CA GLY A 219 -32.79 -3.42 -21.30
C GLY A 219 -33.65 -2.34 -20.64
N LYS A 220 -33.18 -1.76 -19.51
CA LYS A 220 -33.89 -0.67 -18.83
C LYS A 220 -33.64 0.71 -19.46
N TRP A 221 -32.60 0.84 -20.28
CA TRP A 221 -32.15 2.11 -20.84
C TRP A 221 -32.31 2.22 -22.36
N LYS A 222 -32.83 1.18 -23.00
CA LYS A 222 -32.93 1.06 -24.46
C LYS A 222 -33.59 2.26 -25.14
N GLY A 223 -34.59 2.86 -24.51
CA GLY A 223 -35.25 4.07 -25.02
C GLY A 223 -34.50 5.39 -24.73
N ARG A 224 -33.38 5.36 -24.00
CA ARG A 224 -32.60 6.54 -23.59
C ARG A 224 -31.18 6.55 -24.13
N THR A 225 -30.80 5.58 -24.94
CA THR A 225 -29.45 5.51 -25.53
C THR A 225 -29.15 6.69 -26.43
N GLY A 226 -30.15 7.24 -27.15
CA GLY A 226 -30.00 8.47 -27.93
C GLY A 226 -29.60 9.65 -27.06
N LEU A 227 -30.25 9.86 -25.93
CA LEU A 227 -29.93 10.96 -25.01
C LEU A 227 -28.51 10.83 -24.45
N TYR A 228 -28.06 9.59 -24.18
CA TYR A 228 -26.68 9.35 -23.77
C TYR A 228 -25.68 9.72 -24.87
N LEU A 229 -25.95 9.33 -26.12
CA LEU A 229 -25.08 9.67 -27.25
C LEU A 229 -25.02 11.18 -27.50
N ASP A 230 -26.16 11.86 -27.40
CA ASP A 230 -26.20 13.32 -27.54
C ASP A 230 -25.35 13.99 -26.46
N ALA A 231 -25.45 13.54 -25.22
CA ALA A 231 -24.63 14.04 -24.12
C ALA A 231 -23.14 13.74 -24.34
N LEU A 232 -22.80 12.53 -24.78
CA LEU A 232 -21.44 12.12 -25.10
C LEU A 232 -20.83 12.98 -26.21
N PHE A 233 -21.57 13.22 -27.29
CA PHE A 233 -21.12 14.10 -28.38
C PHE A 233 -20.88 15.52 -27.88
N HIS A 234 -21.74 16.03 -27.02
CA HIS A 234 -21.58 17.37 -26.43
C HIS A 234 -20.28 17.44 -25.57
N GLU A 235 -20.00 16.41 -24.77
CA GLU A 235 -18.76 16.32 -23.98
C GLU A 235 -17.52 16.19 -24.87
N LEU A 236 -17.58 15.40 -25.95
CA LEU A 236 -16.51 15.27 -26.91
C LEU A 236 -16.20 16.58 -27.64
N GLU A 237 -17.23 17.32 -28.07
CA GLU A 237 -17.08 18.65 -28.68
C GLU A 237 -16.48 19.65 -27.68
N TYR A 238 -16.93 19.62 -26.42
CA TYR A 238 -16.34 20.45 -25.38
C TYR A 238 -14.87 20.14 -25.17
N THR A 239 -14.54 18.84 -25.08
CA THR A 239 -13.18 18.36 -24.91
C THR A 239 -12.29 18.78 -26.08
N ALA A 240 -12.75 18.59 -27.33
CA ALA A 240 -12.03 19.01 -28.53
C ALA A 240 -11.69 20.51 -28.51
N ARG A 241 -12.67 21.35 -28.14
CA ARG A 241 -12.42 22.80 -27.99
C ARG A 241 -11.43 23.15 -26.90
N LYS A 242 -11.51 22.45 -25.74
CA LYS A 242 -10.61 22.69 -24.60
C LYS A 242 -9.19 22.21 -24.85
N MET A 243 -9.03 21.17 -25.68
CA MET A 243 -7.74 20.57 -26.02
C MET A 243 -7.23 21.05 -27.40
N GLU A 244 -7.82 22.11 -27.95
CA GLU A 244 -7.38 22.67 -29.23
C GLU A 244 -5.88 22.99 -29.22
N GLY A 245 -5.16 22.54 -30.26
CA GLY A 245 -3.70 22.68 -30.38
C GLY A 245 -2.90 21.65 -29.58
N ARG A 246 -3.52 20.73 -28.86
CA ARG A 246 -2.85 19.62 -28.19
C ARG A 246 -3.03 18.32 -28.99
N PRO A 247 -1.99 17.49 -29.14
CA PRO A 247 -2.12 16.20 -29.82
C PRO A 247 -2.96 15.22 -28.98
N LEU A 248 -3.85 14.46 -29.63
CA LEU A 248 -4.49 13.30 -29.03
C LEU A 248 -3.56 12.10 -29.15
N ASP A 249 -2.90 11.73 -28.06
CA ASP A 249 -1.92 10.64 -28.04
C ASP A 249 -2.59 9.27 -28.08
N THR A 250 -3.65 9.10 -27.30
CA THR A 250 -4.39 7.84 -27.25
C THR A 250 -5.89 8.05 -27.11
N GLY A 251 -6.67 7.17 -27.74
CA GLY A 251 -8.11 7.07 -27.58
C GLY A 251 -8.51 5.68 -27.15
N TYR A 252 -9.29 5.54 -26.09
CA TYR A 252 -9.78 4.26 -25.59
C TYR A 252 -11.28 4.29 -25.38
N PHE A 253 -11.97 3.31 -25.98
CA PHE A 253 -13.39 3.06 -25.75
C PHE A 253 -13.49 1.82 -24.85
N GLY A 254 -14.08 2.00 -23.68
CA GLY A 254 -14.19 0.94 -22.69
C GLY A 254 -15.56 0.91 -22.02
N GLY A 255 -15.76 -0.08 -21.17
CA GLY A 255 -16.99 -0.26 -20.43
C GLY A 255 -17.86 -1.36 -21.00
N GLY A 256 -19.11 -1.07 -21.32
CA GLY A 256 -20.10 -2.05 -21.75
C GLY A 256 -19.70 -2.96 -22.91
N THR A 257 -20.34 -4.12 -22.96
CA THR A 257 -20.16 -5.14 -24.02
C THR A 257 -21.27 -5.03 -25.05
#